data_5b4dbf8bd58c7c61e27b26e7d6e353f9
#
_entry.id   5b4dbf8bd58c7c61e27b26e7d6e353f9
#
_cell.length_a   1.000
_cell.length_b   1.000
_cell.length_c   1.000
_cell.angle_alpha   90.00
_cell.angle_beta   90.00
_cell.angle_gamma   90.00
#
_symmetry.space_group_name_H-M   'P 1'
#
loop_
_entity.id
_entity.type
_entity.pdbx_description
1 polymer ?
#
loop_
_entity_poly.entity_id
_entity_poly.type
_entity_poly.pdbx_seq_one_letter_code
_entity_poly.pdbx_strand_id
1 'polypeptide(L)'
;MSQNKVTARTQIKRGLKRAEYDVDKVHAIIDEALICHVGFLVKSQPLVIPTCHWRDGNKIYWHAHSKAQNVNAPESTETCMTITLLDGLVMARSAFNHSVNYRSVMIFGKPQDITDAAEKERQLKLMVDKFSPERWDQLRPITDTEVKATGV
;
A
#
# COMPACT_ATOMS: atom_id res chain seq x y z
N MET A 1 18.41 0.08 -15.37
CA MET A 1 17.29 0.47 -14.53
C MET A 1 16.03 -0.20 -15.09
N SER A 2 15.34 -0.95 -14.27
CA SER A 2 14.09 -1.60 -14.66
C SER A 2 12.94 -0.59 -14.61
N GLN A 3 12.07 -0.61 -15.61
CA GLN A 3 10.93 0.32 -15.70
C GLN A 3 9.61 -0.44 -15.54
N ASN A 4 8.70 0.13 -14.77
CA ASN A 4 7.34 -0.35 -14.72
C ASN A 4 6.66 -0.18 -16.07
N LYS A 5 5.90 -1.17 -16.51
CA LYS A 5 5.15 -1.10 -17.76
C LYS A 5 4.11 0.01 -17.70
N VAL A 6 4.23 0.99 -18.59
CA VAL A 6 3.23 2.04 -18.75
C VAL A 6 2.07 1.51 -19.58
N THR A 7 0.87 1.61 -19.04
CA THR A 7 -0.38 1.23 -19.70
C THR A 7 -1.28 2.44 -19.85
N ALA A 8 -2.35 2.35 -20.62
CA ALA A 8 -3.34 3.44 -20.73
C ALA A 8 -3.90 3.86 -19.35
N ARG A 9 -3.94 2.95 -18.38
CA ARG A 9 -4.42 3.17 -17.02
C ARG A 9 -3.38 3.86 -16.13
N THR A 10 -2.11 3.49 -16.27
CA THR A 10 -1.01 4.00 -15.43
C THR A 10 -0.32 5.22 -16.03
N GLN A 11 -0.62 5.57 -17.28
CA GLN A 11 -0.04 6.71 -17.94
C GLN A 11 -0.48 8.03 -17.31
N ILE A 12 0.48 8.79 -16.79
CA ILE A 12 0.25 10.14 -16.29
C ILE A 12 0.06 11.09 -17.48
N LYS A 13 -1.12 11.74 -17.56
CA LYS A 13 -1.48 12.60 -18.68
C LYS A 13 -1.13 14.09 -18.45
N ARG A 14 -1.02 14.51 -17.20
CA ARG A 14 -0.70 15.90 -16.82
C ARG A 14 0.54 15.92 -15.94
N GLY A 15 1.41 16.90 -16.18
CA GLY A 15 2.65 16.99 -15.40
C GLY A 15 3.68 15.90 -15.74
N LEU A 16 3.81 15.54 -17.01
CA LEU A 16 4.69 14.49 -17.51
C LEU A 16 6.13 14.56 -16.99
N LYS A 17 6.65 15.78 -16.77
CA LYS A 17 8.00 15.97 -16.21
C LYS A 17 8.17 15.45 -14.77
N ARG A 18 7.06 15.17 -14.08
CA ARG A 18 7.02 14.63 -12.71
C ARG A 18 6.64 13.17 -12.68
N ALA A 19 6.35 12.57 -13.85
CA ALA A 19 6.04 11.15 -13.95
C ALA A 19 7.29 10.32 -13.72
N GLU A 20 7.18 9.31 -12.85
CA GLU A 20 8.25 8.37 -12.54
C GLU A 20 7.73 6.94 -12.70
N TYR A 21 8.50 6.12 -13.40
CA TYR A 21 8.19 4.71 -13.65
C TYR A 21 9.37 3.79 -13.33
N ASP A 22 10.49 4.33 -12.87
CA ASP A 22 11.63 3.55 -12.42
C ASP A 22 11.23 2.69 -11.20
N VAL A 23 11.50 1.39 -11.28
CA VAL A 23 11.07 0.42 -10.27
C VAL A 23 11.68 0.72 -8.91
N ASP A 24 12.97 1.07 -8.87
CA ASP A 24 13.67 1.30 -7.61
C ASP A 24 13.13 2.55 -6.89
N LYS A 25 12.82 3.61 -7.66
CA LYS A 25 12.23 4.83 -7.10
C LYS A 25 10.79 4.61 -6.61
N VAL A 26 10.01 3.83 -7.36
CA VAL A 26 8.66 3.44 -6.93
C VAL A 26 8.72 2.61 -5.64
N HIS A 27 9.62 1.63 -5.57
CA HIS A 27 9.83 0.82 -4.38
C HIS A 27 10.28 1.67 -3.18
N ALA A 28 11.17 2.64 -3.39
CA ALA A 28 11.62 3.53 -2.32
C ALA A 28 10.46 4.32 -1.68
N ILE A 29 9.51 4.83 -2.48
CA ILE A 29 8.31 5.51 -1.97
C ILE A 29 7.44 4.55 -1.15
N ILE A 30 7.24 3.32 -1.65
CA ILE A 30 6.44 2.29 -0.98
C ILE A 30 7.08 1.89 0.35
N ASP A 31 8.39 1.73 0.37
CA ASP A 31 9.11 1.27 1.56
C ASP A 31 9.21 2.36 2.64
N GLU A 32 9.35 3.63 2.24
CA GLU A 32 9.40 4.78 3.17
C GLU A 32 8.05 5.05 3.84
N ALA A 33 6.96 4.92 3.12
CA ALA A 33 5.62 5.22 3.65
C ALA A 33 5.11 4.10 4.57
N LEU A 34 4.42 4.50 5.65
CA LEU A 34 3.82 3.55 6.60
C LEU A 34 2.33 3.31 6.31
N ILE A 35 1.65 4.27 5.72
CA ILE A 35 0.20 4.23 5.47
C ILE A 35 -0.07 4.28 3.97
N CYS A 36 -1.00 3.45 3.53
CA CYS A 36 -1.62 3.52 2.22
C CYS A 36 -3.13 3.72 2.35
N HIS A 37 -3.76 4.06 1.25
CA HIS A 37 -5.22 4.14 1.12
C HIS A 37 -5.65 3.13 0.06
N VAL A 38 -6.45 2.14 0.45
CA VAL A 38 -6.94 1.10 -0.46
C VAL A 38 -8.39 1.41 -0.83
N GLY A 39 -8.62 1.67 -2.12
CA GLY A 39 -9.92 1.96 -2.70
C GLY A 39 -10.48 0.73 -3.43
N PHE A 40 -11.74 0.41 -3.15
CA PHE A 40 -12.47 -0.69 -3.77
C PHE A 40 -13.98 -0.40 -3.81
N LEU A 41 -14.72 -1.25 -4.50
CA LEU A 41 -16.17 -1.15 -4.59
C LEU A 41 -16.84 -2.22 -3.73
N VAL A 42 -17.73 -1.80 -2.86
CA VAL A 42 -18.63 -2.69 -2.10
C VAL A 42 -20.04 -2.41 -2.53
N LYS A 43 -20.71 -3.40 -3.13
CA LYS A 43 -22.09 -3.24 -3.65
C LYS A 43 -22.24 -1.98 -4.53
N SER A 44 -21.26 -1.76 -5.43
CA SER A 44 -21.18 -0.59 -6.33
C SER A 44 -20.96 0.77 -5.63
N GLN A 45 -20.69 0.77 -4.35
CA GLN A 45 -20.34 1.98 -3.61
C GLN A 45 -18.83 2.06 -3.43
N PRO A 46 -18.18 3.19 -3.74
CA PRO A 46 -16.75 3.36 -3.52
C PRO A 46 -16.47 3.47 -2.02
N LEU A 47 -15.46 2.72 -1.58
CA LEU A 47 -14.94 2.76 -0.23
C LEU A 47 -13.43 2.93 -0.29
N VAL A 48 -12.87 3.80 0.55
CA VAL A 48 -11.42 3.99 0.69
C VAL A 48 -11.05 3.82 2.16
N ILE A 49 -10.12 2.91 2.45
CA ILE A 49 -9.69 2.60 3.81
C ILE A 49 -8.20 2.89 3.95
N PRO A 50 -7.77 3.69 4.95
CA PRO A 50 -6.37 3.80 5.32
C PRO A 50 -5.94 2.54 6.07
N THR A 51 -4.76 2.03 5.75
CA THR A 51 -4.15 0.90 6.45
C THR A 51 -2.63 0.96 6.33
N CYS A 52 -1.92 0.24 7.21
CA CYS A 52 -0.49 0.03 7.00
C CYS A 52 -0.25 -0.97 5.86
N HIS A 53 0.91 -0.85 5.24
CA HIS A 53 1.33 -1.73 4.15
C HIS A 53 2.80 -2.06 4.26
N TRP A 54 3.20 -3.12 3.60
CA TRP A 54 4.60 -3.49 3.40
C TRP A 54 4.79 -4.15 2.05
N ARG A 55 6.02 -4.30 1.65
CA ARG A 55 6.42 -4.92 0.38
C ARG A 55 7.33 -6.12 0.64
N ASP A 56 7.11 -7.16 -0.13
CA ASP A 56 8.00 -8.30 -0.24
C ASP A 56 8.25 -8.60 -1.72
N GLY A 57 9.45 -8.36 -2.19
CA GLY A 57 9.79 -8.41 -3.60
C GLY A 57 8.94 -7.41 -4.43
N ASN A 58 8.19 -7.91 -5.39
CA ASN A 58 7.29 -7.13 -6.23
C ASN A 58 5.82 -7.18 -5.79
N LYS A 59 5.55 -7.74 -4.61
CA LYS A 59 4.21 -7.80 -4.06
C LYS A 59 4.06 -6.80 -2.92
N ILE A 60 2.86 -6.25 -2.78
CA ILE A 60 2.50 -5.31 -1.73
C ILE A 60 1.38 -5.94 -0.92
N TYR A 61 1.51 -5.81 0.38
CA TYR A 61 0.63 -6.42 1.35
C TYR A 61 0.02 -5.36 2.25
N TRP A 62 -1.14 -5.63 2.76
CA TRP A 62 -1.77 -4.93 3.88
C TRP A 62 -2.49 -5.95 4.74
N HIS A 63 -2.88 -5.56 5.94
CA HIS A 63 -3.65 -6.44 6.80
C HIS A 63 -4.90 -5.73 7.32
N ALA A 64 -5.88 -6.53 7.69
CA ALA A 64 -7.07 -6.09 8.39
C ALA A 64 -7.63 -7.24 9.23
N HIS A 65 -8.69 -6.98 9.98
CA HIS A 65 -9.44 -8.06 10.61
C HIS A 65 -10.04 -8.98 9.54
N SER A 66 -9.98 -10.31 9.71
CA SER A 66 -10.44 -11.29 8.73
C SER A 66 -11.93 -11.14 8.30
N LYS A 67 -12.74 -10.43 9.10
CA LYS A 67 -14.14 -10.09 8.78
C LYS A 67 -14.31 -8.69 8.19
N ALA A 68 -13.23 -7.95 7.97
CA ALA A 68 -13.31 -6.62 7.41
C ALA A 68 -13.70 -6.65 5.92
N GLN A 69 -14.41 -5.63 5.46
CA GLN A 69 -14.89 -5.56 4.07
C GLN A 69 -13.76 -5.49 3.04
N ASN A 70 -12.62 -4.92 3.40
CA ASN A 70 -11.46 -4.81 2.53
C ASN A 70 -10.69 -6.13 2.34
N VAL A 71 -10.87 -7.10 3.24
CA VAL A 71 -10.36 -8.47 3.10
C VAL A 71 -11.37 -9.35 2.38
N ASN A 72 -12.66 -9.15 2.63
CA ASN A 72 -13.74 -9.95 2.03
C ASN A 72 -14.25 -9.35 0.70
N ALA A 73 -13.55 -8.36 0.13
CA ALA A 73 -13.87 -7.93 -1.24
C ALA A 73 -13.63 -9.10 -2.20
N PRO A 74 -14.56 -9.39 -3.14
CA PRO A 74 -14.34 -10.47 -4.07
C PRO A 74 -12.99 -10.34 -4.77
N GLU A 75 -12.22 -11.42 -4.88
CA GLU A 75 -10.91 -11.45 -5.56
C GLU A 75 -10.97 -10.94 -7.01
N SER A 76 -12.16 -10.96 -7.60
CA SER A 76 -12.42 -10.36 -8.91
C SER A 76 -12.46 -8.84 -8.91
N THR A 77 -12.60 -8.21 -7.73
CA THR A 77 -12.74 -6.76 -7.62
C THR A 77 -11.38 -6.09 -7.78
N GLU A 78 -11.26 -5.26 -8.81
CA GLU A 78 -10.08 -4.41 -8.95
C GLU A 78 -10.03 -3.37 -7.84
N THR A 79 -8.84 -3.19 -7.29
CA THR A 79 -8.53 -2.20 -6.27
C THR A 79 -7.58 -1.14 -6.80
N CYS A 80 -7.60 0.01 -6.17
CA CYS A 80 -6.60 1.06 -6.34
C CYS A 80 -5.99 1.36 -4.97
N MET A 81 -4.69 1.17 -4.84
CA MET A 81 -3.95 1.58 -3.65
C MET A 81 -3.19 2.87 -3.96
N THR A 82 -3.28 3.84 -3.07
CA THR A 82 -2.50 5.07 -3.15
C THR A 82 -1.61 5.21 -1.91
N ILE A 83 -0.35 5.49 -2.15
CA ILE A 83 0.67 5.77 -1.14
C ILE A 83 1.17 7.18 -1.39
N THR A 84 1.26 8.01 -0.34
CA THR A 84 1.69 9.40 -0.49
C THR A 84 2.59 9.80 0.67
N LEU A 85 3.71 10.45 0.33
CA LEU A 85 4.62 11.11 1.25
C LEU A 85 4.52 12.61 1.02
N LEU A 86 4.27 13.35 2.09
CA LEU A 86 4.28 14.81 2.06
C LEU A 86 5.72 15.29 2.32
N ASP A 87 6.32 15.92 1.32
CA ASP A 87 7.71 16.38 1.38
C ASP A 87 7.82 17.85 1.83
N GLY A 88 6.74 18.63 1.76
CA GLY A 88 6.74 20.00 2.24
C GLY A 88 5.57 20.86 1.76
N LEU A 89 5.44 22.03 2.36
CA LEU A 89 4.45 23.03 1.99
C LEU A 89 5.07 24.07 1.07
N VAL A 90 4.33 24.48 0.04
CA VAL A 90 4.69 25.57 -0.85
C VAL A 90 3.87 26.80 -0.48
N MET A 91 4.52 27.76 0.17
CA MET A 91 3.90 29.03 0.55
C MET A 91 4.19 30.07 -0.50
N ALA A 92 3.18 30.80 -0.92
CA ALA A 92 3.29 31.81 -1.99
C ALA A 92 2.60 33.12 -1.61
N ARG A 93 2.90 34.19 -2.36
CA ARG A 93 2.25 35.50 -2.16
C ARG A 93 0.80 35.53 -2.68
N SER A 94 0.42 34.61 -3.56
CA SER A 94 -0.96 34.50 -4.06
C SER A 94 -1.57 33.17 -3.58
N ALA A 95 -2.85 33.17 -3.27
CA ALA A 95 -3.59 31.98 -2.86
C ALA A 95 -3.48 30.84 -3.91
N PHE A 96 -3.53 31.19 -5.18
CA PHE A 96 -3.47 30.26 -6.30
C PHE A 96 -2.16 29.42 -6.36
N ASN A 97 -1.05 29.97 -5.88
CA ASN A 97 0.26 29.33 -5.96
C ASN A 97 0.64 28.56 -4.67
N HIS A 98 -0.21 28.54 -3.64
CA HIS A 98 -0.02 27.65 -2.53
C HIS A 98 -0.16 26.20 -2.98
N SER A 99 0.69 25.31 -2.50
CA SER A 99 0.72 23.92 -2.90
C SER A 99 1.46 23.05 -1.88
N VAL A 100 1.66 21.80 -2.23
CA VAL A 100 2.50 20.86 -1.49
C VAL A 100 3.48 20.17 -2.44
N ASN A 101 4.67 19.89 -1.93
CA ASN A 101 5.60 18.95 -2.56
C ASN A 101 5.31 17.56 -1.99
N TYR A 102 5.16 16.58 -2.85
CA TYR A 102 4.83 15.22 -2.46
C TYR A 102 5.37 14.21 -3.46
N ARG A 103 5.58 13.01 -2.99
CA ARG A 103 5.81 11.82 -3.81
C ARG A 103 4.64 10.87 -3.60
N SER A 104 4.10 10.28 -4.67
CA SER A 104 3.01 9.33 -4.55
C SER A 104 3.11 8.21 -5.58
N VAL A 105 2.57 7.05 -5.20
CA VAL A 105 2.44 5.87 -6.06
C VAL A 105 0.99 5.45 -6.08
N MET A 106 0.45 5.19 -7.27
CA MET A 106 -0.86 4.55 -7.46
C MET A 106 -0.65 3.16 -8.03
N ILE A 107 -1.24 2.17 -7.39
CA ILE A 107 -1.11 0.76 -7.73
C ILE A 107 -2.50 0.22 -8.02
N PHE A 108 -2.63 -0.47 -9.15
CA PHE A 108 -3.87 -1.11 -9.56
C PHE A 108 -3.67 -2.62 -9.59
N GLY A 109 -4.61 -3.35 -9.06
CA GLY A 109 -4.53 -4.80 -9.01
C GLY A 109 -5.76 -5.45 -8.42
N LYS A 110 -5.69 -6.77 -8.31
CA LYS A 110 -6.69 -7.58 -7.63
C LYS A 110 -6.07 -8.11 -6.34
N PRO A 111 -6.72 -7.94 -5.20
CA PRO A 111 -6.24 -8.53 -3.96
C PRO A 111 -6.32 -10.05 -4.03
N GLN A 112 -5.44 -10.70 -3.30
CA GLN A 112 -5.43 -12.15 -3.09
C GLN A 112 -5.19 -12.39 -1.61
N ASP A 113 -6.06 -13.18 -0.98
CA ASP A 113 -5.91 -13.51 0.41
C ASP A 113 -4.81 -14.56 0.62
N ILE A 114 -4.00 -14.40 1.64
CA ILE A 114 -3.10 -15.43 2.12
C ILE A 114 -3.88 -16.36 3.04
N THR A 115 -4.04 -17.61 2.65
CA THR A 115 -4.76 -18.64 3.43
C THR A 115 -3.80 -19.50 4.25
N ASP A 116 -2.56 -19.66 3.82
CA ASP A 116 -1.53 -20.43 4.54
C ASP A 116 -1.09 -19.72 5.81
N ALA A 117 -1.15 -20.40 6.94
CA ALA A 117 -0.87 -19.84 8.26
C ALA A 117 0.60 -19.44 8.43
N ALA A 118 1.53 -20.28 7.91
CA ALA A 118 2.96 -20.02 8.03
C ALA A 118 3.35 -18.80 7.15
N GLU A 119 2.76 -18.68 5.98
CA GLU A 119 2.97 -17.51 5.13
C GLU A 119 2.37 -16.24 5.74
N LYS A 120 1.19 -16.31 6.37
CA LYS A 120 0.64 -15.19 7.14
C LYS A 120 1.59 -14.72 8.24
N GLU A 121 2.09 -15.65 9.04
CA GLU A 121 3.04 -15.31 10.11
C GLU A 121 4.31 -14.66 9.54
N ARG A 122 4.86 -15.23 8.47
CA ARG A 122 6.01 -14.65 7.77
C ARG A 122 5.73 -13.22 7.29
N GLN A 123 4.58 -12.98 6.72
CA GLN A 123 4.19 -11.65 6.24
C GLN A 123 3.96 -10.67 7.40
N LEU A 124 3.37 -11.11 8.50
CA LEU A 124 3.21 -10.28 9.70
C LEU A 124 4.57 -9.92 10.33
N LYS A 125 5.55 -10.84 10.29
CA LYS A 125 6.92 -10.53 10.69
C LYS A 125 7.50 -9.40 9.83
N LEU A 126 7.39 -9.48 8.52
CA LEU A 126 7.88 -8.42 7.61
C LEU A 126 7.21 -7.07 7.88
N MET A 127 5.92 -7.08 8.20
CA MET A 127 5.21 -5.87 8.58
C MET A 127 5.78 -5.24 9.86
N VAL A 128 5.97 -6.06 10.89
CA VAL A 128 6.50 -5.59 12.19
C VAL A 128 7.92 -5.06 12.04
N ASP A 129 8.76 -5.77 11.29
CA ASP A 129 10.16 -5.38 11.07
C ASP A 129 10.27 -4.12 10.20
N LYS A 130 9.28 -3.84 9.33
CA LYS A 130 9.18 -2.54 8.63
C LYS A 130 8.98 -1.37 9.60
N PHE A 131 8.18 -1.56 10.65
CA PHE A 131 7.95 -0.51 11.65
C PHE A 131 9.13 -0.33 12.60
N SER A 132 9.74 -1.44 13.00
CA SER A 132 10.89 -1.45 13.89
C SER A 132 11.73 -2.69 13.58
N PRO A 133 12.92 -2.53 12.98
CA PRO A 133 13.81 -3.65 12.67
C PRO A 133 14.08 -4.51 13.92
N GLU A 134 14.14 -5.83 13.73
CA GLU A 134 14.38 -6.84 14.78
C GLU A 134 13.34 -6.87 15.92
N ARG A 135 12.22 -6.13 15.74
CA ARG A 135 11.18 -6.07 16.78
C ARG A 135 10.46 -7.39 16.95
N TRP A 136 10.26 -8.14 15.87
CA TRP A 136 9.56 -9.43 15.92
C TRP A 136 10.18 -10.38 16.93
N ASP A 137 11.50 -10.47 16.98
CA ASP A 137 12.24 -11.40 17.84
C ASP A 137 12.14 -11.06 19.35
N GLN A 138 11.64 -9.87 19.67
CA GLN A 138 11.37 -9.41 21.02
C GLN A 138 9.91 -9.59 21.46
N LEU A 139 9.06 -10.07 20.56
CA LEU A 139 7.65 -10.30 20.83
C LEU A 139 7.41 -11.74 21.36
N ARG A 140 6.33 -11.92 22.10
CA ARG A 140 5.83 -13.28 22.34
C ARG A 140 5.41 -13.91 21.01
N PRO A 141 5.41 -15.23 20.89
CA PRO A 141 4.87 -15.90 19.71
C PRO A 141 3.43 -15.50 19.43
N ILE A 142 3.10 -15.35 18.14
CA ILE A 142 1.72 -15.13 17.70
C ILE A 142 0.90 -16.39 17.98
N THR A 143 -0.34 -16.25 18.38
CA THR A 143 -1.24 -17.36 18.64
C THR A 143 -2.04 -17.74 17.39
N ASP A 144 -2.47 -18.99 17.29
CA ASP A 144 -3.36 -19.47 16.22
C ASP A 144 -4.63 -18.64 16.09
N THR A 145 -5.16 -18.14 17.20
CA THR A 145 -6.34 -17.29 17.23
C THR A 145 -6.08 -15.95 16.57
N GLU A 146 -4.92 -15.34 16.83
CA GLU A 146 -4.50 -14.08 16.20
C GLU A 146 -4.27 -14.25 14.70
N VAL A 147 -3.61 -15.34 14.27
CA VAL A 147 -3.41 -15.68 12.86
C VAL A 147 -4.75 -15.84 12.13
N LYS A 148 -5.71 -16.56 12.74
CA LYS A 148 -7.06 -16.76 12.18
C LYS A 148 -7.89 -15.47 12.13
N ALA A 149 -7.71 -14.57 13.10
CA ALA A 149 -8.43 -13.30 13.15
C ALA A 149 -7.88 -12.26 12.18
N THR A 150 -6.69 -12.50 11.61
CA THR A 150 -6.01 -11.57 10.70
C THR A 150 -6.19 -12.01 9.25
N GLY A 151 -6.66 -11.09 8.39
CA GLY A 151 -6.58 -11.19 6.93
C GLY A 151 -5.34 -10.45 6.42
N VAL A 152 -4.62 -11.07 5.52
CA VAL A 152 -3.44 -10.50 4.85
C VAL A 152 -3.62 -10.63 3.35
#